data_e623bb091c3bfd9a616ee5b1d79a6882
#
_entry.id   e623bb091c3bfd9a616ee5b1d79a6882
#
_cell.length_a   1.000
_cell.length_b   1.000
_cell.length_c   1.000
_cell.angle_alpha   90.00
_cell.angle_beta   90.00
_cell.angle_gamma   90.00
#
_symmetry.space_group_name_H-M   'P 1'
#
loop_
_entity.id
_entity.type
_entity.pdbx_description
1 polymer ?
#
loop_
_entity_poly.entity_id
_entity_poly.type
_entity_poly.pdbx_seq_one_letter_code
_entity_poly.pdbx_strand_id
1 'polypeptide(L)' 'MTKDNEQMTMEEYLLSQLDTPVVLKDGTMAQKPDGSIMTKQEAIATNILNLAMKGDVKAAQYIQNIQMRAKIMKGKK' A
#
# COMPACT_ATOMS: atom_id res chain seq x y z
N MET A 1 -15.33 15.07 -22.79
CA MET A 1 -15.19 14.80 -22.51
C MET A 1 -14.98 14.85 -21.91
N THR A 2 -14.71 15.17 -21.67
CA THR A 2 -14.61 15.34 -21.17
C THR A 2 -14.00 14.94 -20.70
N LYS A 3 -13.73 14.86 -21.21
CA LYS A 3 -12.86 14.47 -20.82
C LYS A 3 -12.15 14.76 -19.67
N ASP A 4 -12.07 15.76 -19.19
CA ASP A 4 -11.43 16.15 -18.11
C ASP A 4 -11.73 15.31 -16.99
N ASN A 5 -12.94 15.05 -16.72
CA ASN A 5 -13.27 14.23 -15.65
C ASN A 5 -12.81 12.84 -15.89
N GLU A 6 -12.39 12.58 -17.07
CA GLU A 6 -11.86 11.32 -17.37
C GLU A 6 -10.41 11.26 -17.08
N GLN A 7 -9.82 12.42 -16.88
CA GLN A 7 -8.38 12.44 -16.68
C GLN A 7 -8.07 12.52 -15.22
N MET A 8 -7.69 11.43 -14.65
CA MET A 8 -7.23 11.40 -13.28
C MET A 8 -5.84 11.98 -13.18
N THR A 9 -5.55 12.63 -12.07
CA THR A 9 -4.17 12.98 -11.78
C THR A 9 -3.41 11.68 -11.53
N MET A 10 -2.09 11.76 -11.54
CA MET A 10 -1.25 10.60 -11.25
C MET A 10 -1.55 10.07 -9.86
N GLU A 11 -1.73 10.97 -8.89
CA GLU A 11 -2.03 10.55 -7.53
C GLU A 11 -3.36 9.81 -7.47
N GLU A 12 -4.38 10.33 -8.14
CA GLU A 12 -5.69 9.70 -8.12
C GLU A 12 -5.63 8.30 -8.74
N TYR A 13 -4.92 8.18 -9.85
CA TYR A 13 -4.78 6.91 -10.50
C TYR A 13 -4.05 5.92 -9.58
N LEU A 14 -2.96 6.37 -8.98
CA LEU A 14 -2.18 5.53 -8.10
C LEU A 14 -3.03 5.03 -6.93
N LEU A 15 -3.77 5.94 -6.30
CA LEU A 15 -4.61 5.57 -5.18
C LEU A 15 -5.68 4.56 -5.58
N SER A 16 -6.25 4.73 -6.78
CA SER A 16 -7.27 3.81 -7.24
C SER A 16 -6.70 2.42 -7.47
N GLN A 17 -5.43 2.33 -7.86
CA GLN A 17 -4.80 1.04 -8.09
C GLN A 17 -4.43 0.32 -6.81
N LEU A 18 -4.19 1.07 -5.74
CA LEU A 18 -3.77 0.46 -4.48
C LEU A 18 -4.81 -0.49 -3.91
N ASP A 19 -6.07 -0.23 -4.18
CA ASP A 19 -7.14 -1.07 -3.67
C ASP A 19 -7.47 -2.26 -4.56
N THR A 20 -6.79 -2.39 -5.70
CA THR A 20 -7.08 -3.49 -6.60
C THR A 20 -6.27 -4.73 -6.21
N PRO A 21 -6.75 -5.92 -6.58
CA PRO A 21 -6.04 -7.15 -6.21
C PRO A 21 -4.70 -7.30 -6.93
N VAL A 22 -3.80 -8.03 -6.29
CA VAL A 22 -2.56 -8.44 -6.95
C VAL A 22 -2.86 -9.66 -7.78
N VAL A 23 -2.59 -9.60 -9.08
CA VAL A 23 -2.84 -10.71 -9.99
C VAL A 23 -1.52 -11.41 -10.25
N LEU A 24 -1.51 -12.72 -10.05
CA LEU A 24 -0.31 -13.53 -10.24
C LEU A 24 -0.16 -13.91 -11.72
N LYS A 25 0.97 -14.47 -12.06
CA LYS A 25 1.27 -14.78 -13.45
C LYS A 25 0.28 -15.75 -14.07
N ASP A 26 -0.28 -16.63 -13.26
CA ASP A 26 -1.23 -17.61 -13.77
C ASP A 26 -2.65 -17.06 -13.81
N GLY A 27 -2.85 -15.82 -13.52
CA GLY A 27 -4.16 -15.18 -13.58
C GLY A 27 -4.96 -15.24 -12.30
N THR A 28 -4.47 -15.95 -11.30
CA THR A 28 -5.16 -15.98 -10.01
C THR A 28 -4.77 -14.78 -9.17
N MET A 29 -5.55 -14.51 -8.14
CA MET A 29 -5.27 -13.39 -7.26
C MET A 29 -4.50 -13.86 -6.05
N ALA A 30 -3.53 -13.04 -5.62
CA ALA A 30 -2.75 -13.35 -4.42
C ALA A 30 -3.66 -13.32 -3.20
N GLN A 31 -3.39 -14.20 -2.25
CA GLN A 31 -4.18 -14.28 -1.04
C GLN A 31 -3.30 -14.08 0.17
N LYS A 32 -3.89 -13.53 1.21
CA LYS A 32 -3.22 -13.41 2.50
C LYS A 32 -3.35 -14.74 3.24
N PRO A 33 -2.58 -14.93 4.32
CA PRO A 33 -2.64 -16.19 5.06
C PRO A 33 -4.05 -16.55 5.54
N ASP A 34 -4.90 -15.55 5.76
CA ASP A 34 -6.27 -15.83 6.21
C ASP A 34 -7.22 -16.15 5.05
N GLY A 35 -6.70 -16.22 3.84
CA GLY A 35 -7.50 -16.57 2.66
C GLY A 35 -8.12 -15.41 1.93
N SER A 36 -8.07 -14.21 2.48
CA SER A 36 -8.64 -13.03 1.81
C SER A 36 -7.71 -12.56 0.69
N ILE A 37 -8.29 -11.85 -0.26
CA ILE A 37 -7.52 -11.34 -1.41
C ILE A 37 -6.58 -10.23 -0.95
N MET A 38 -5.34 -10.28 -1.43
CA MET A 38 -4.35 -9.26 -1.12
C MET A 38 -4.45 -8.13 -2.13
N THR A 39 -4.57 -6.90 -1.63
CA THR A 39 -4.54 -5.73 -2.51
C THR A 39 -3.10 -5.31 -2.77
N LYS A 40 -2.93 -4.48 -3.80
CA LYS A 40 -1.60 -3.97 -4.13
C LYS A 40 -1.01 -3.16 -2.98
N GLN A 41 -1.85 -2.41 -2.28
CA GLN A 41 -1.38 -1.66 -1.12
C GLN A 41 -0.81 -2.59 -0.05
N GLU A 42 -1.48 -3.69 0.20
CA GLU A 42 -1.02 -4.66 1.19
C GLU A 42 0.28 -5.33 0.75
N ALA A 43 0.41 -5.61 -0.53
CA ALA A 43 1.63 -6.20 -1.05
C ALA A 43 2.82 -5.24 -0.90
N ILE A 44 2.59 -3.97 -1.19
CA ILE A 44 3.64 -2.96 -1.02
C ILE A 44 4.04 -2.85 0.44
N ALA A 45 3.05 -2.80 1.33
CA ALA A 45 3.32 -2.69 2.76
C ALA A 45 4.12 -3.90 3.26
N THR A 46 3.77 -5.08 2.78
CA THR A 46 4.50 -6.29 3.16
C THR A 46 5.94 -6.22 2.69
N ASN A 47 6.15 -5.72 1.48
CA ASN A 47 7.49 -5.59 0.94
C ASN A 47 8.33 -4.61 1.76
N ILE A 48 7.74 -3.49 2.16
CA ILE A 48 8.45 -2.51 2.99
C ILE A 48 8.81 -3.11 4.34
N LEU A 49 7.88 -3.86 4.92
CA LEU A 49 8.17 -4.55 6.19
C LEU A 49 9.33 -5.52 6.04
N ASN A 50 9.33 -6.29 4.95
CA ASN A 50 10.40 -7.25 4.73
C ASN A 50 11.75 -6.58 4.55
N LEU A 51 11.76 -5.46 3.84
CA LEU A 51 13.00 -4.71 3.67
C LEU A 51 13.51 -4.16 4.99
N ALA A 52 12.61 -3.63 5.81
CA ALA A 52 12.99 -3.10 7.12
C ALA A 52 13.56 -4.20 8.00
N MET A 53 12.97 -5.39 7.94
CA MET A 53 13.44 -6.52 8.73
C MET A 53 14.81 -6.98 8.28
N LYS A 54 15.16 -6.75 7.03
CA LYS A 54 16.47 -7.11 6.50
C LYS A 54 17.53 -6.04 6.77
N GLY A 55 17.13 -4.94 7.36
CA GLY A 55 18.08 -3.90 7.72
C GLY A 55 18.07 -2.68 6.81
N ASP A 56 17.10 -2.57 5.91
CA ASP A 56 17.02 -1.40 5.04
C ASP A 56 16.63 -0.18 5.86
N VAL A 57 17.52 0.79 5.93
CA VAL A 57 17.33 1.96 6.79
C VAL A 57 16.18 2.83 6.32
N LYS A 58 16.05 3.01 5.01
CA LYS A 58 14.98 3.86 4.48
C LYS A 58 13.61 3.25 4.75
N ALA A 59 13.50 1.94 4.59
CA ALA A 59 12.24 1.27 4.86
C ALA A 59 11.90 1.38 6.35
N ALA A 60 12.89 1.21 7.21
CA ALA A 60 12.68 1.33 8.66
C ALA A 60 12.24 2.74 9.03
N GLN A 61 12.86 3.75 8.44
CA GLN A 61 12.48 5.14 8.70
C GLN A 61 11.07 5.42 8.23
N TYR A 62 10.70 4.87 7.10
CA TYR A 62 9.35 5.07 6.58
C TYR A 62 8.31 4.52 7.55
N ILE A 63 8.57 3.33 8.09
CA ILE A 63 7.68 2.70 9.04
C ILE A 63 7.62 3.51 10.33
N GLN A 64 8.76 3.99 10.81
CA GLN A 64 8.80 4.82 12.01
C GLN A 64 7.97 6.09 11.84
N ASN A 65 8.05 6.71 10.67
CA ASN A 65 7.28 7.91 10.40
C ASN A 65 5.78 7.63 10.46
N ILE A 66 5.37 6.50 9.92
CA ILE A 66 3.97 6.12 9.97
C ILE A 66 3.53 5.89 11.40
N GLN A 67 4.37 5.22 12.19
CA GLN A 67 4.06 4.96 13.59
C GLN A 67 3.93 6.24 14.38
N MET A 68 4.80 7.20 14.12
CA MET A 68 4.74 8.48 14.80
C MET A 68 3.47 9.23 14.47
N ARG A 69 3.08 9.22 13.21
CA ARG A 69 1.83 9.87 12.81
C ARG A 69 0.64 9.22 13.48
N ALA A 70 0.62 7.91 13.54
CA ALA A 70 -0.49 7.20 14.16
C ALA A 70 -0.58 7.52 15.65
N LYS A 71 0.57 7.62 16.31
CA LYS A 71 0.61 7.99 17.71
C LYS A 71 0.07 9.38 17.94
N ILE A 72 0.49 10.33 17.13
CA ILE A 72 0.04 11.70 17.24
C ILE A 72 -1.46 11.78 17.05
N MET A 73 -1.97 11.09 16.05
CA MET A 73 -3.39 11.11 15.76
C MET A 73 -4.20 10.51 16.91
N LYS A 74 -3.69 9.44 17.49
CA LYS A 74 -4.37 8.85 18.63
C LYS A 74 -4.33 9.74 19.84
N GLY A 75 -3.23 10.44 20.02
CA GLY A 75 -3.08 11.30 21.18
C GLY A 75 -3.96 12.52 21.15
N LYS A 76 -4.52 12.82 20.00
CA LYS A 76 -5.34 13.98 19.86
C LYS A 76 -6.76 13.78 20.33
N LYS A 77 -7.14 12.68 20.76
CA LYS A 77 -8.50 12.46 21.17
C LYS A 77 -9.05 13.34 22.22
#